data_37b7524384f45a632cb9a48d4b9f65de
#
_entry.id   37b7524384f45a632cb9a48d4b9f65de
#
_cell.length_a   1.000
_cell.length_b   1.000
_cell.length_c   1.000
_cell.angle_alpha   90.00
_cell.angle_beta   90.00
_cell.angle_gamma   90.00
#
_symmetry.space_group_name_H-M   'P 1'
#
loop_
_entity.id
_entity.type
_entity.pdbx_description
1 polymer ?
#
loop_
_entity_poly.entity_id
_entity_poly.type
_entity_poly.pdbx_seq_one_letter_code
_entity_poly.pdbx_strand_id
1 'polypeptide(L)'
;MIAASIVAFCLLTSPANAQTLPELPALSVENFEPDIREQINKAYADAKAKPRDAQASGWLGMTLHTYEQYDLAEVCYDRAHRLAPTEFRWAYYLGIVQAALGKQREAATAFKAALKLDPNHLPAQLRLADALLAAGQPAESRQFYELVLKRNADIAQAHYGLGRVASAGNNAAEAAGRYRKAIDLFSEYGAAHYALGLALRDQGQTKEAQEHLARSQQLKLSQPTLEDPLIISIAEMNAGASAHLKRGAALENAGKLAESVAEHERALEINPWLVQAHINLISLCGRTEQNEKAEKHYRAALNINPDLPEIHYNYGVLLVGQERLKEAAQAFQQCLKLDPYYAEAHHNFATLIEREGRLDEAAAHYRKAIENKPGYRLAHFHLGRILVNQDKLPEAIEQFQKTLTPEDEQTPLFAYALGATYIRAGEREKGIQLLRQALKRAKEFGQAQLAAGIERDLQTLEKQS
;
A
#
# COMPACT_ATOMS: atom_id res chain seq x y z
N MET A 1 -91.32 9.06 15.70
CA MET A 1 -90.13 9.84 15.28
C MET A 1 -89.00 9.48 16.22
N ILE A 2 -88.09 8.60 15.76
CA ILE A 2 -86.97 8.12 16.53
C ILE A 2 -85.74 8.86 15.97
N ALA A 3 -85.14 9.73 16.82
CA ALA A 3 -83.92 10.46 16.47
C ALA A 3 -82.70 9.57 16.74
N ALA A 4 -81.97 9.21 15.69
CA ALA A 4 -80.72 8.49 15.78
C ALA A 4 -79.54 9.47 16.03
N SER A 5 -78.95 9.43 17.20
CA SER A 5 -77.71 10.14 17.52
C SER A 5 -76.47 9.42 16.92
N ILE A 6 -75.84 10.05 15.97
CA ILE A 6 -74.55 9.62 15.44
C ILE A 6 -73.46 10.13 16.39
N VAL A 7 -72.84 9.23 17.12
CA VAL A 7 -71.59 9.50 17.92
C VAL A 7 -70.41 9.38 16.97
N ALA A 8 -69.87 10.54 16.57
CA ALA A 8 -68.58 10.57 15.83
C ALA A 8 -67.42 10.21 16.76
N PHE A 9 -66.82 9.04 16.55
CA PHE A 9 -65.59 8.60 17.24
C PHE A 9 -64.40 9.28 16.58
N CYS A 10 -63.98 10.45 17.11
CA CYS A 10 -62.70 11.03 16.74
C CYS A 10 -61.57 10.12 17.24
N LEU A 11 -60.99 9.32 16.34
CA LEU A 11 -59.72 8.68 16.57
C LEU A 11 -58.62 9.76 16.67
N LEU A 12 -58.31 10.16 17.87
CA LEU A 12 -57.06 10.88 18.17
C LEU A 12 -55.91 9.97 17.86
N THR A 13 -55.39 10.05 16.63
CA THR A 13 -54.06 9.51 16.31
C THR A 13 -53.07 10.31 17.13
N SER A 14 -52.53 9.69 18.19
CA SER A 14 -51.34 10.21 18.89
C SER A 14 -50.27 10.60 17.88
N PRO A 15 -49.66 11.79 17.97
CA PRO A 15 -48.56 12.11 17.10
C PRO A 15 -47.47 11.09 17.37
N ALA A 16 -47.11 10.30 16.34
CA ALA A 16 -45.95 9.44 16.35
C ALA A 16 -44.79 10.27 16.94
N ASN A 17 -44.09 9.73 17.90
CA ASN A 17 -42.93 10.32 18.56
C ASN A 17 -42.02 10.96 17.49
N ALA A 18 -42.14 12.26 17.30
CA ALA A 18 -41.19 13.02 16.49
C ALA A 18 -39.88 13.00 17.26
N GLN A 19 -39.06 11.98 16.99
CA GLN A 19 -37.69 11.94 17.54
C GLN A 19 -37.03 13.26 17.12
N THR A 20 -36.70 14.08 18.10
CA THR A 20 -35.98 15.33 17.87
C THR A 20 -34.66 15.01 17.21
N LEU A 21 -34.37 15.69 16.09
CA LEU A 21 -33.05 15.55 15.43
C LEU A 21 -31.96 15.97 16.41
N PRO A 22 -30.88 15.24 16.53
CA PRO A 22 -29.70 15.69 17.28
C PRO A 22 -29.26 17.07 16.82
N GLU A 23 -28.79 17.94 17.68
CA GLU A 23 -28.17 19.22 17.29
C GLU A 23 -26.85 18.96 16.53
N LEU A 24 -26.45 19.89 15.67
CA LEU A 24 -25.13 19.82 15.05
C LEU A 24 -24.06 19.94 16.14
N PRO A 25 -22.96 19.15 16.06
CA PRO A 25 -21.94 19.15 17.07
C PRO A 25 -21.20 20.50 17.14
N ALA A 26 -20.75 20.91 18.32
CA ALA A 26 -19.82 22.01 18.44
C ALA A 26 -18.46 21.61 17.87
N LEU A 27 -17.85 22.47 17.05
CA LEU A 27 -16.56 22.21 16.42
C LEU A 27 -15.42 22.90 17.17
N SER A 28 -14.28 22.22 17.28
CA SER A 28 -12.99 22.79 17.65
C SER A 28 -12.01 22.46 16.54
N VAL A 29 -11.67 23.44 15.71
CA VAL A 29 -10.91 23.21 14.46
C VAL A 29 -9.56 23.93 14.44
N GLU A 30 -9.17 24.58 15.54
CA GLU A 30 -7.98 25.43 15.64
C GLU A 30 -6.68 24.67 15.41
N ASN A 31 -6.67 23.38 15.75
CA ASN A 31 -5.49 22.53 15.67
C ASN A 31 -5.32 21.83 14.30
N PHE A 32 -6.24 22.03 13.37
CA PHE A 32 -6.13 21.48 12.02
C PHE A 32 -5.34 22.39 11.08
N GLU A 33 -4.71 21.81 10.07
CA GLU A 33 -4.10 22.52 8.94
C GLU A 33 -5.14 23.47 8.30
N PRO A 34 -4.73 24.61 7.73
CA PRO A 34 -5.65 25.64 7.21
C PRO A 34 -6.68 25.06 6.21
N ASP A 35 -6.25 24.24 5.25
CA ASP A 35 -7.12 23.66 4.22
C ASP A 35 -8.15 22.69 4.83
N ILE A 36 -7.73 21.90 5.83
CA ILE A 36 -8.64 21.01 6.58
C ILE A 36 -9.68 21.84 7.34
N ARG A 37 -9.23 22.90 8.00
CA ARG A 37 -10.10 23.81 8.75
C ARG A 37 -11.13 24.48 7.85
N GLU A 38 -10.70 24.94 6.68
CA GLU A 38 -11.61 25.54 5.68
C GLU A 38 -12.64 24.52 5.21
N GLN A 39 -12.22 23.30 4.90
CA GLN A 39 -13.12 22.22 4.46
C GLN A 39 -14.17 21.89 5.53
N ILE A 40 -13.75 21.73 6.79
CA ILE A 40 -14.69 21.44 7.91
C ILE A 40 -15.65 22.61 8.10
N ASN A 41 -15.16 23.84 8.14
CA ASN A 41 -15.99 25.04 8.34
C ASN A 41 -17.01 25.22 7.21
N LYS A 42 -16.63 24.96 5.96
CA LYS A 42 -17.53 25.01 4.81
C LYS A 42 -18.63 23.95 4.90
N ALA A 43 -18.29 22.71 5.23
CA ALA A 43 -19.27 21.64 5.41
C ALA A 43 -20.22 21.93 6.57
N TYR A 44 -19.71 22.48 7.67
CA TYR A 44 -20.50 22.89 8.83
C TYR A 44 -21.46 24.03 8.51
N ALA A 45 -21.00 25.06 7.81
CA ALA A 45 -21.83 26.20 7.40
C ALA A 45 -22.98 25.73 6.49
N ASP A 46 -22.71 24.80 5.56
CA ASP A 46 -23.78 24.24 4.70
C ASP A 46 -24.80 23.41 5.50
N ALA A 47 -24.35 22.56 6.42
CA ALA A 47 -25.23 21.78 7.29
C ALA A 47 -26.08 22.70 8.21
N LYS A 48 -25.52 23.80 8.69
CA LYS A 48 -26.20 24.79 9.51
C LYS A 48 -27.25 25.58 8.69
N ALA A 49 -26.91 25.92 7.45
CA ALA A 49 -27.84 26.61 6.54
C ALA A 49 -29.00 25.72 6.08
N LYS A 50 -28.80 24.41 6.04
CA LYS A 50 -29.75 23.39 5.56
C LYS A 50 -30.05 22.34 6.64
N PRO A 51 -30.66 22.71 7.78
CA PRO A 51 -30.73 21.85 8.97
C PRO A 51 -31.61 20.60 8.78
N ARG A 52 -32.42 20.52 7.73
CA ARG A 52 -33.22 19.32 7.38
C ARG A 52 -32.77 18.62 6.11
N ASP A 53 -31.62 18.96 5.61
CA ASP A 53 -31.02 18.29 4.46
C ASP A 53 -30.10 17.13 4.94
N ALA A 54 -30.47 15.91 4.57
CA ALA A 54 -29.70 14.70 4.88
C ALA A 54 -28.34 14.73 4.21
N GLN A 55 -28.21 15.27 3.00
CA GLN A 55 -26.95 15.36 2.25
C GLN A 55 -25.99 16.33 2.95
N ALA A 56 -26.46 17.50 3.37
CA ALA A 56 -25.64 18.48 4.08
C ALA A 56 -25.12 17.92 5.42
N SER A 57 -26.01 17.28 6.20
CA SER A 57 -25.61 16.61 7.46
C SER A 57 -24.63 15.46 7.21
N GLY A 58 -24.91 14.61 6.20
CA GLY A 58 -24.05 13.48 5.85
C GLY A 58 -22.69 13.91 5.29
N TRP A 59 -22.64 14.98 4.50
CA TRP A 59 -21.38 15.52 3.97
C TRP A 59 -20.48 16.05 5.09
N LEU A 60 -21.05 16.76 6.07
CA LEU A 60 -20.31 17.14 7.27
C LEU A 60 -19.79 15.91 8.03
N GLY A 61 -20.62 14.88 8.16
CA GLY A 61 -20.22 13.60 8.76
C GLY A 61 -19.03 12.95 8.02
N MET A 62 -19.08 12.91 6.67
CA MET A 62 -17.99 12.40 5.84
C MET A 62 -16.71 13.22 6.03
N THR A 63 -16.82 14.55 6.02
CA THR A 63 -15.68 15.45 6.26
C THR A 63 -15.06 15.19 7.63
N LEU A 64 -15.83 15.10 8.68
CA LEU A 64 -15.35 14.81 10.04
C LEU A 64 -14.75 13.40 10.15
N HIS A 65 -15.36 12.40 9.50
CA HIS A 65 -14.87 11.04 9.46
C HIS A 65 -13.49 10.95 8.77
N THR A 66 -13.27 11.72 7.69
CA THR A 66 -11.98 11.81 6.98
C THR A 66 -10.83 12.18 7.93
N TYR A 67 -11.12 13.01 8.93
CA TYR A 67 -10.15 13.48 9.93
C TYR A 67 -10.31 12.79 11.29
N GLU A 68 -10.88 11.59 11.30
CA GLU A 68 -11.03 10.72 12.49
C GLU A 68 -11.79 11.36 13.67
N GLN A 69 -12.61 12.39 13.38
CA GLN A 69 -13.49 13.02 14.37
C GLN A 69 -14.78 12.19 14.53
N TYR A 70 -14.62 10.94 14.95
CA TYR A 70 -15.69 9.92 14.92
C TYR A 70 -16.90 10.28 15.77
N ASP A 71 -16.71 10.89 16.95
CA ASP A 71 -17.81 11.31 17.85
C ASP A 71 -18.68 12.37 17.19
N LEU A 72 -18.06 13.33 16.50
CA LEU A 72 -18.78 14.40 15.79
C LEU A 72 -19.43 13.87 14.50
N ALA A 73 -18.73 12.97 13.80
CA ALA A 73 -19.23 12.31 12.61
C ALA A 73 -20.46 11.43 12.93
N GLU A 74 -20.48 10.73 14.08
CA GLU A 74 -21.61 9.93 14.53
C GLU A 74 -22.90 10.76 14.60
N VAL A 75 -22.84 11.94 15.24
CA VAL A 75 -23.97 12.84 15.35
C VAL A 75 -24.49 13.25 13.97
N CYS A 76 -23.55 13.58 13.05
CA CYS A 76 -23.91 14.01 11.70
C CYS A 76 -24.54 12.88 10.89
N TYR A 77 -24.02 11.66 10.98
CA TYR A 77 -24.58 10.50 10.29
C TYR A 77 -25.92 10.03 10.89
N ASP A 78 -26.09 10.10 12.22
CA ASP A 78 -27.40 9.83 12.85
C ASP A 78 -28.46 10.83 12.35
N ARG A 79 -28.12 12.14 12.27
CA ARG A 79 -29.00 13.14 11.65
C ARG A 79 -29.33 12.78 10.21
N ALA A 80 -28.34 12.49 9.39
CA ALA A 80 -28.51 12.16 7.97
C ALA A 80 -29.39 10.91 7.79
N HIS A 81 -29.16 9.86 8.59
CA HIS A 81 -29.96 8.64 8.58
C HIS A 81 -31.42 8.89 8.99
N ARG A 82 -31.66 9.69 10.02
CA ARG A 82 -33.04 10.04 10.43
C ARG A 82 -33.77 10.88 9.37
N LEU A 83 -33.08 11.76 8.67
CA LEU A 83 -33.63 12.59 7.61
C LEU A 83 -33.87 11.80 6.30
N ALA A 84 -33.06 10.84 5.98
CA ALA A 84 -33.15 9.98 4.81
C ALA A 84 -32.94 8.49 5.16
N PRO A 85 -33.93 7.85 5.82
CA PRO A 85 -33.75 6.46 6.34
C PRO A 85 -33.69 5.41 5.21
N THR A 86 -33.98 5.77 3.98
CA THR A 86 -33.87 4.90 2.79
C THR A 86 -32.53 5.03 2.06
N GLU A 87 -31.65 5.86 2.55
CA GLU A 87 -30.31 6.05 1.97
C GLU A 87 -29.31 5.15 2.68
N PHE A 88 -28.82 4.12 1.96
CA PHE A 88 -27.90 3.09 2.48
C PHE A 88 -26.69 3.67 3.20
N ARG A 89 -26.00 4.62 2.56
CA ARG A 89 -24.70 5.12 3.01
C ARG A 89 -24.72 5.74 4.41
N TRP A 90 -25.82 6.40 4.80
CA TRP A 90 -25.85 7.04 6.11
C TRP A 90 -25.89 6.04 7.26
N ALA A 91 -26.71 4.98 7.15
CA ALA A 91 -26.72 3.90 8.11
C ALA A 91 -25.38 3.14 8.11
N TYR A 92 -24.79 2.94 6.94
CA TYR A 92 -23.51 2.26 6.80
C TYR A 92 -22.37 3.03 7.45
N TYR A 93 -22.21 4.31 7.15
CA TYR A 93 -21.19 5.18 7.76
C TYR A 93 -21.40 5.34 9.27
N LEU A 94 -22.66 5.44 9.73
CA LEU A 94 -22.98 5.47 11.15
C LEU A 94 -22.44 4.21 11.85
N GLY A 95 -22.70 3.04 11.28
CA GLY A 95 -22.19 1.79 11.83
C GLY A 95 -20.65 1.74 11.89
N ILE A 96 -19.96 2.29 10.88
CA ILE A 96 -18.49 2.33 10.85
C ILE A 96 -17.94 3.20 11.99
N VAL A 97 -18.44 4.44 12.15
CA VAL A 97 -17.94 5.33 13.20
C VAL A 97 -18.30 4.81 14.59
N GLN A 98 -19.48 4.20 14.78
CA GLN A 98 -19.85 3.55 16.03
C GLN A 98 -18.95 2.37 16.38
N ALA A 99 -18.59 1.55 15.40
CA ALA A 99 -17.62 0.47 15.60
C ALA A 99 -16.23 1.01 15.99
N ALA A 100 -15.76 2.08 15.37
CA ALA A 100 -14.51 2.75 15.69
C ALA A 100 -14.52 3.33 17.12
N LEU A 101 -15.67 3.84 17.57
CA LEU A 101 -15.88 4.33 18.96
C LEU A 101 -16.07 3.19 20.00
N GLY A 102 -16.00 1.92 19.58
CA GLY A 102 -16.25 0.78 20.46
C GLY A 102 -17.72 0.51 20.77
N LYS A 103 -18.67 1.25 20.20
CA LYS A 103 -20.13 1.11 20.36
C LYS A 103 -20.65 -0.05 19.50
N GLN A 104 -20.25 -1.28 19.82
CA GLN A 104 -20.44 -2.44 18.93
C GLN A 104 -21.91 -2.83 18.73
N ARG A 105 -22.75 -2.66 19.75
CA ARG A 105 -24.20 -2.97 19.66
C ARG A 105 -24.94 -1.97 18.78
N GLU A 106 -24.60 -0.71 18.91
CA GLU A 106 -25.12 0.38 18.08
C GLU A 106 -24.67 0.22 16.63
N ALA A 107 -23.38 -0.08 16.42
CA ALA A 107 -22.82 -0.38 15.11
C ALA A 107 -23.55 -1.55 14.42
N ALA A 108 -23.78 -2.65 15.14
CA ALA A 108 -24.55 -3.78 14.62
C ALA A 108 -25.98 -3.38 14.22
N THR A 109 -26.62 -2.50 14.99
CA THR A 109 -27.96 -1.97 14.66
C THR A 109 -27.94 -1.12 13.38
N ALA A 110 -26.96 -0.24 13.25
CA ALA A 110 -26.79 0.60 12.06
C ALA A 110 -26.46 -0.23 10.81
N PHE A 111 -25.56 -1.23 10.90
CA PHE A 111 -25.28 -2.14 9.79
C PHE A 111 -26.50 -2.99 9.40
N LYS A 112 -27.31 -3.45 10.37
CA LYS A 112 -28.58 -4.14 10.07
C LYS A 112 -29.54 -3.22 9.32
N ALA A 113 -29.61 -1.93 9.68
CA ALA A 113 -30.42 -0.96 8.97
C ALA A 113 -29.92 -0.75 7.53
N ALA A 114 -28.62 -0.64 7.32
CA ALA A 114 -28.02 -0.57 5.97
C ALA A 114 -28.34 -1.82 5.15
N LEU A 115 -28.16 -3.02 5.71
CA LEU A 115 -28.41 -4.29 5.01
C LEU A 115 -29.88 -4.57 4.71
N LYS A 116 -30.83 -3.87 5.35
CA LYS A 116 -32.24 -3.90 4.92
C LYS A 116 -32.43 -3.22 3.56
N LEU A 117 -31.58 -2.25 3.22
CA LEU A 117 -31.63 -1.48 1.97
C LEU A 117 -30.82 -2.14 0.86
N ASP A 118 -29.65 -2.67 1.20
CA ASP A 118 -28.82 -3.50 0.31
C ASP A 118 -28.32 -4.77 1.04
N PRO A 119 -29.12 -5.85 0.98
CA PRO A 119 -28.78 -7.11 1.64
C PRO A 119 -27.50 -7.78 1.11
N ASN A 120 -27.01 -7.33 -0.06
CA ASN A 120 -25.92 -7.97 -0.77
C ASN A 120 -24.58 -7.25 -0.59
N HIS A 121 -24.54 -6.14 0.12
CA HIS A 121 -23.34 -5.34 0.31
C HIS A 121 -22.31 -6.08 1.17
N LEU A 122 -21.32 -6.69 0.53
CA LEU A 122 -20.31 -7.54 1.17
C LEU A 122 -19.56 -6.84 2.32
N PRO A 123 -19.02 -5.61 2.17
CA PRO A 123 -18.38 -4.92 3.28
C PRO A 123 -19.28 -4.75 4.51
N ALA A 124 -20.57 -4.43 4.31
CA ALA A 124 -21.51 -4.27 5.41
C ALA A 124 -21.82 -5.59 6.14
N GLN A 125 -21.90 -6.71 5.40
CA GLN A 125 -22.10 -8.05 5.99
C GLN A 125 -20.90 -8.45 6.88
N LEU A 126 -19.68 -8.24 6.40
CA LEU A 126 -18.45 -8.53 7.17
C LEU A 126 -18.37 -7.63 8.41
N ARG A 127 -18.60 -6.33 8.26
CA ARG A 127 -18.60 -5.38 9.38
C ARG A 127 -19.68 -5.67 10.42
N LEU A 128 -20.88 -6.09 9.97
CA LEU A 128 -21.94 -6.52 10.88
C LEU A 128 -21.51 -7.76 11.65
N ALA A 129 -20.93 -8.75 10.99
CA ALA A 129 -20.45 -9.96 11.65
C ALA A 129 -19.36 -9.65 12.70
N ASP A 130 -18.42 -8.76 12.36
CA ASP A 130 -17.39 -8.29 13.30
C ASP A 130 -18.00 -7.56 14.51
N ALA A 131 -18.93 -6.64 14.28
CA ALA A 131 -19.61 -5.89 15.33
C ALA A 131 -20.43 -6.80 16.26
N LEU A 132 -21.14 -7.78 15.70
CA LEU A 132 -21.89 -8.77 16.49
C LEU A 132 -20.97 -9.63 17.35
N LEU A 133 -19.84 -10.08 16.81
CA LEU A 133 -18.87 -10.86 17.59
C LEU A 133 -18.30 -10.01 18.73
N ALA A 134 -17.92 -8.79 18.46
CA ALA A 134 -17.41 -7.85 19.48
C ALA A 134 -18.46 -7.47 20.52
N ALA A 135 -19.74 -7.45 20.13
CA ALA A 135 -20.89 -7.24 21.05
C ALA A 135 -21.26 -8.48 21.90
N GLY A 136 -20.52 -9.60 21.75
CA GLY A 136 -20.77 -10.84 22.47
C GLY A 136 -21.93 -11.66 21.91
N GLN A 137 -22.21 -11.54 20.61
CA GLN A 137 -23.27 -12.26 19.88
C GLN A 137 -22.69 -13.23 18.84
N PRO A 138 -21.87 -14.23 19.24
CA PRO A 138 -21.12 -15.10 18.31
C PRO A 138 -22.01 -15.95 17.41
N ALA A 139 -23.19 -16.36 17.90
CA ALA A 139 -24.10 -17.19 17.11
C ALA A 139 -24.67 -16.41 15.89
N GLU A 140 -25.06 -15.17 16.10
CA GLU A 140 -25.55 -14.31 15.00
C GLU A 140 -24.40 -13.89 14.06
N SER A 141 -23.23 -13.56 14.63
CA SER A 141 -22.00 -13.26 13.86
C SER A 141 -21.65 -14.39 12.89
N ARG A 142 -21.68 -15.66 13.37
CA ARG A 142 -21.44 -16.85 12.54
C ARG A 142 -22.32 -16.86 11.30
N GLN A 143 -23.61 -16.59 11.45
CA GLN A 143 -24.56 -16.63 10.33
C GLN A 143 -24.17 -15.66 9.21
N PHE A 144 -23.69 -14.46 9.55
CA PHE A 144 -23.27 -13.48 8.54
C PHE A 144 -21.96 -13.87 7.86
N TYR A 145 -20.97 -14.40 8.56
CA TYR A 145 -19.76 -14.91 7.91
C TYR A 145 -20.09 -16.11 6.99
N GLU A 146 -20.94 -17.02 7.41
CA GLU A 146 -21.39 -18.15 6.59
C GLU A 146 -22.19 -17.69 5.37
N LEU A 147 -23.01 -16.65 5.51
CA LEU A 147 -23.72 -16.03 4.38
C LEU A 147 -22.73 -15.45 3.35
N VAL A 148 -21.68 -14.80 3.78
CA VAL A 148 -20.61 -14.31 2.92
C VAL A 148 -19.93 -15.47 2.19
N LEU A 149 -19.52 -16.52 2.90
CA LEU A 149 -18.83 -17.68 2.31
C LEU A 149 -19.72 -18.52 1.40
N LYS A 150 -21.02 -18.51 1.61
CA LYS A 150 -21.98 -19.17 0.69
C LYS A 150 -22.00 -18.53 -0.69
N ARG A 151 -21.67 -17.23 -0.79
CA ARG A 151 -21.60 -16.48 -2.05
C ARG A 151 -20.23 -16.54 -2.67
N ASN A 152 -19.20 -16.38 -1.86
CA ASN A 152 -17.81 -16.47 -2.27
C ASN A 152 -17.00 -17.15 -1.18
N ALA A 153 -16.60 -18.39 -1.43
CA ALA A 153 -15.84 -19.21 -0.49
C ALA A 153 -14.40 -18.73 -0.28
N ASP A 154 -13.92 -17.81 -1.11
CA ASP A 154 -12.51 -17.36 -1.11
C ASP A 154 -12.31 -16.03 -0.37
N ILE A 155 -13.23 -15.66 0.51
CA ILE A 155 -13.09 -14.45 1.35
C ILE A 155 -12.31 -14.80 2.63
N ALA A 156 -11.02 -14.50 2.63
CA ALA A 156 -10.12 -14.78 3.75
C ALA A 156 -10.59 -14.15 5.08
N GLN A 157 -11.14 -12.92 5.04
CA GLN A 157 -11.69 -12.23 6.21
C GLN A 157 -12.84 -12.99 6.86
N ALA A 158 -13.71 -13.62 6.06
CA ALA A 158 -14.84 -14.38 6.61
C ALA A 158 -14.37 -15.70 7.27
N HIS A 159 -13.36 -16.37 6.72
CA HIS A 159 -12.73 -17.51 7.37
C HIS A 159 -12.04 -17.11 8.67
N TYR A 160 -11.29 -16.01 8.68
CA TYR A 160 -10.69 -15.46 9.88
C TYR A 160 -11.75 -15.14 10.95
N GLY A 161 -12.87 -14.50 10.55
CA GLY A 161 -13.99 -14.19 11.43
C GLY A 161 -14.63 -15.45 12.03
N LEU A 162 -14.87 -16.50 11.24
CA LEU A 162 -15.36 -17.80 11.75
C LEU A 162 -14.37 -18.46 12.72
N GLY A 163 -13.08 -18.33 12.46
CA GLY A 163 -12.04 -18.75 13.40
C GLY A 163 -12.15 -18.03 14.76
N ARG A 164 -12.35 -16.71 14.74
CA ARG A 164 -12.59 -15.91 15.96
C ARG A 164 -13.87 -16.32 16.69
N VAL A 165 -14.95 -16.62 15.95
CA VAL A 165 -16.20 -17.14 16.53
C VAL A 165 -15.96 -18.49 17.22
N ALA A 166 -15.22 -19.40 16.57
CA ALA A 166 -14.87 -20.71 17.15
C ALA A 166 -13.99 -20.58 18.40
N SER A 167 -13.01 -19.66 18.36
CA SER A 167 -12.17 -19.36 19.52
C SER A 167 -12.98 -18.81 20.70
N ALA A 168 -13.94 -17.93 20.46
CA ALA A 168 -14.85 -17.42 21.48
C ALA A 168 -15.72 -18.54 22.11
N GLY A 169 -16.00 -19.60 21.34
CA GLY A 169 -16.67 -20.82 21.82
C GLY A 169 -15.73 -21.88 22.39
N ASN A 170 -14.46 -21.57 22.64
CA ASN A 170 -13.41 -22.50 23.10
C ASN A 170 -13.22 -23.74 22.19
N ASN A 171 -13.54 -23.64 20.90
CA ASN A 171 -13.32 -24.69 19.91
C ASN A 171 -12.01 -24.45 19.15
N ALA A 172 -10.88 -24.74 19.80
CA ALA A 172 -9.55 -24.51 19.22
C ALA A 172 -9.30 -25.27 17.91
N ALA A 173 -9.91 -26.47 17.74
CA ALA A 173 -9.74 -27.28 16.55
C ALA A 173 -10.42 -26.63 15.33
N GLU A 174 -11.68 -26.21 15.46
CA GLU A 174 -12.40 -25.49 14.41
C GLU A 174 -11.70 -24.15 14.11
N ALA A 175 -11.29 -23.43 15.17
CA ALA A 175 -10.59 -22.14 15.03
C ALA A 175 -9.32 -22.30 14.18
N ALA A 176 -8.46 -23.27 14.50
CA ALA A 176 -7.24 -23.52 13.75
C ALA A 176 -7.53 -23.88 12.29
N GLY A 177 -8.53 -24.70 12.00
CA GLY A 177 -8.93 -25.05 10.63
C GLY A 177 -9.38 -23.81 9.84
N ARG A 178 -10.16 -22.92 10.46
CA ARG A 178 -10.62 -21.67 9.83
C ARG A 178 -9.48 -20.68 9.60
N TYR A 179 -8.56 -20.54 10.54
CA TYR A 179 -7.39 -19.66 10.38
C TYR A 179 -6.43 -20.18 9.32
N ARG A 180 -6.18 -21.50 9.23
CA ARG A 180 -5.40 -22.09 8.13
C ARG A 180 -6.02 -21.74 6.77
N LYS A 181 -7.34 -21.90 6.64
CA LYS A 181 -8.03 -21.55 5.39
C LYS A 181 -7.90 -20.06 5.04
N ALA A 182 -7.95 -19.17 6.04
CA ALA A 182 -7.71 -17.74 5.81
C ALA A 182 -6.28 -17.46 5.33
N ILE A 183 -5.28 -18.16 5.87
CA ILE A 183 -3.87 -18.07 5.47
C ILE A 183 -3.63 -18.67 4.08
N ASP A 184 -4.28 -19.78 3.75
CA ASP A 184 -4.21 -20.39 2.40
C ASP A 184 -4.68 -19.41 1.32
N LEU A 185 -5.72 -18.61 1.63
CA LEU A 185 -6.27 -17.61 0.72
C LEU A 185 -5.45 -16.31 0.68
N PHE A 186 -4.78 -15.97 1.77
CA PHE A 186 -3.90 -14.81 1.86
C PHE A 186 -2.73 -15.09 2.82
N SER A 187 -1.63 -15.55 2.27
CA SER A 187 -0.46 -16.05 3.02
C SER A 187 0.24 -15.01 3.91
N GLU A 188 -0.04 -13.72 3.69
CA GLU A 188 0.51 -12.61 4.48
C GLU A 188 -0.46 -12.11 5.55
N TYR A 189 -1.49 -12.88 5.92
CA TYR A 189 -2.47 -12.48 6.91
C TYR A 189 -1.89 -12.55 8.33
N GLY A 190 -1.17 -11.51 8.75
CA GLY A 190 -0.47 -11.46 10.03
C GLY A 190 -1.37 -11.74 11.24
N ALA A 191 -2.60 -11.19 11.27
CA ALA A 191 -3.57 -11.44 12.32
C ALA A 191 -4.05 -12.90 12.35
N ALA A 192 -4.20 -13.55 11.19
CA ALA A 192 -4.59 -14.96 11.12
C ALA A 192 -3.46 -15.88 11.58
N HIS A 193 -2.21 -15.58 11.24
CA HIS A 193 -1.03 -16.29 11.76
C HIS A 193 -0.96 -16.19 13.29
N TYR A 194 -1.16 -15.00 13.85
CA TYR A 194 -1.18 -14.84 15.31
C TYR A 194 -2.27 -15.69 15.98
N ALA A 195 -3.50 -15.58 15.46
CA ALA A 195 -4.65 -16.31 16.01
C ALA A 195 -4.50 -17.82 15.87
N LEU A 196 -3.93 -18.31 14.74
CA LEU A 196 -3.61 -19.72 14.55
C LEU A 196 -2.56 -20.19 15.55
N GLY A 197 -1.51 -19.42 15.76
CA GLY A 197 -0.48 -19.74 16.77
C GLY A 197 -1.05 -19.92 18.17
N LEU A 198 -2.01 -19.06 18.57
CA LEU A 198 -2.69 -19.21 19.86
C LEU A 198 -3.56 -20.47 19.90
N ALA A 199 -4.36 -20.73 18.86
CA ALA A 199 -5.23 -21.90 18.78
C ALA A 199 -4.44 -23.23 18.78
N LEU A 200 -3.27 -23.26 18.12
CA LEU A 200 -2.36 -24.41 18.12
C LEU A 200 -1.71 -24.64 19.50
N ARG A 201 -1.32 -23.56 20.17
CA ARG A 201 -0.79 -23.64 21.54
C ARG A 201 -1.80 -24.25 22.49
N ASP A 202 -3.07 -23.83 22.39
CA ASP A 202 -4.16 -24.37 23.20
C ASP A 202 -4.44 -25.86 22.91
N GLN A 203 -4.04 -26.36 21.74
CA GLN A 203 -4.07 -27.77 21.35
C GLN A 203 -2.79 -28.53 21.72
N GLY A 204 -1.79 -27.90 22.36
CA GLY A 204 -0.50 -28.49 22.68
C GLY A 204 0.48 -28.64 21.49
N GLN A 205 0.17 -28.09 20.34
CA GLN A 205 0.99 -28.14 19.13
C GLN A 205 2.07 -27.03 19.15
N THR A 206 2.96 -27.08 20.13
CA THR A 206 3.86 -25.99 20.51
C THR A 206 4.79 -25.55 19.39
N LYS A 207 5.35 -26.50 18.60
CA LYS A 207 6.30 -26.19 17.53
C LYS A 207 5.63 -25.39 16.40
N GLU A 208 4.53 -25.87 15.87
CA GLU A 208 3.77 -25.19 14.80
C GLU A 208 3.24 -23.83 15.28
N ALA A 209 2.80 -23.78 16.56
CA ALA A 209 2.38 -22.52 17.19
C ALA A 209 3.49 -21.46 17.16
N GLN A 210 4.73 -21.83 17.53
CA GLN A 210 5.88 -20.92 17.50
C GLN A 210 6.19 -20.42 16.12
N GLU A 211 6.13 -21.26 15.09
CA GLU A 211 6.36 -20.89 13.69
C GLU A 211 5.35 -19.84 13.23
N HIS A 212 4.06 -20.03 13.51
CA HIS A 212 3.02 -19.06 13.17
C HIS A 212 3.11 -17.75 13.97
N LEU A 213 3.43 -17.80 15.25
CA LEU A 213 3.65 -16.59 16.07
C LEU A 213 4.87 -15.78 15.54
N ALA A 214 5.96 -16.44 15.21
CA ALA A 214 7.13 -15.78 14.60
C ALA A 214 6.77 -15.14 13.24
N ARG A 215 6.02 -15.85 12.41
CA ARG A 215 5.56 -15.32 11.11
C ARG A 215 4.66 -14.09 11.28
N SER A 216 3.77 -14.08 12.27
CA SER A 216 2.90 -12.94 12.55
C SER A 216 3.70 -11.68 12.95
N GLN A 217 4.81 -11.83 13.67
CA GLN A 217 5.69 -10.71 14.04
C GLN A 217 6.35 -10.07 12.82
N GLN A 218 6.76 -10.88 11.83
CA GLN A 218 7.32 -10.39 10.56
C GLN A 218 6.27 -9.66 9.71
N LEU A 219 5.06 -10.23 9.64
CA LEU A 219 3.95 -9.69 8.83
C LEU A 219 3.22 -8.52 9.51
N LYS A 220 3.47 -8.28 10.80
CA LYS A 220 2.77 -7.27 11.62
C LYS A 220 1.25 -7.47 11.56
N LEU A 221 0.50 -6.40 11.33
CA LEU A 221 -0.97 -6.41 11.21
C LEU A 221 -1.45 -6.51 9.76
N SER A 222 -0.65 -7.10 8.86
CA SER A 222 -1.06 -7.30 7.47
C SER A 222 -2.37 -8.09 7.39
N GLN A 223 -3.28 -7.63 6.55
CA GLN A 223 -4.58 -8.25 6.30
C GLN A 223 -5.03 -8.01 4.86
N PRO A 224 -5.88 -8.90 4.29
CA PRO A 224 -6.39 -8.69 2.95
C PRO A 224 -7.19 -7.38 2.85
N THR A 225 -7.03 -6.67 1.75
CA THR A 225 -7.80 -5.46 1.47
C THR A 225 -9.23 -5.83 1.12
N LEU A 226 -10.19 -5.13 1.70
CA LEU A 226 -11.59 -5.20 1.29
C LEU A 226 -11.89 -3.98 0.42
N GLU A 227 -12.25 -4.20 -0.83
CA GLU A 227 -12.70 -3.12 -1.69
C GLU A 227 -14.02 -2.56 -1.17
N ASP A 228 -14.00 -1.31 -0.76
CA ASP A 228 -15.14 -0.59 -0.22
C ASP A 228 -15.17 0.83 -0.81
N PRO A 229 -15.85 1.04 -1.95
CA PRO A 229 -15.88 2.32 -2.64
C PRO A 229 -16.36 3.49 -1.77
N LEU A 230 -17.25 3.20 -0.80
CA LEU A 230 -17.75 4.23 0.11
C LEU A 230 -16.68 4.71 1.08
N ILE A 231 -15.82 3.81 1.57
CA ILE A 231 -14.69 4.20 2.43
C ILE A 231 -13.57 4.85 1.61
N ILE A 232 -13.32 4.37 0.40
CA ILE A 232 -12.36 5.00 -0.51
C ILE A 232 -12.77 6.47 -0.76
N SER A 233 -14.07 6.75 -1.01
CA SER A 233 -14.54 8.11 -1.22
C SER A 233 -14.34 9.04 -0.02
N ILE A 234 -14.43 8.52 1.22
CA ILE A 234 -14.10 9.30 2.43
C ILE A 234 -12.59 9.61 2.48
N ALA A 235 -11.75 8.60 2.22
CA ALA A 235 -10.30 8.79 2.24
C ALA A 235 -9.82 9.80 1.17
N GLU A 236 -10.48 9.84 0.01
CA GLU A 236 -10.20 10.80 -1.07
C GLU A 236 -10.53 12.25 -0.70
N MET A 237 -11.42 12.47 0.27
CA MET A 237 -11.76 13.82 0.75
C MET A 237 -10.65 14.47 1.57
N ASN A 238 -9.62 13.74 1.96
CA ASN A 238 -8.53 14.26 2.80
C ASN A 238 -7.73 15.33 2.03
N ALA A 239 -7.79 16.57 2.52
CA ALA A 239 -7.11 17.74 1.95
C ALA A 239 -5.77 18.07 2.66
N GLY A 240 -5.32 17.26 3.59
CA GLY A 240 -4.09 17.52 4.34
C GLY A 240 -2.81 17.21 3.53
N ALA A 241 -1.72 17.85 3.90
CA ALA A 241 -0.41 17.70 3.24
C ALA A 241 0.05 16.23 3.12
N SER A 242 -0.17 15.44 4.18
CA SER A 242 0.18 14.01 4.17
C SER A 242 -0.65 13.18 3.18
N ALA A 243 -1.90 13.57 2.91
CA ALA A 243 -2.73 12.88 1.92
C ALA A 243 -2.27 13.19 0.50
N HIS A 244 -1.94 14.45 0.22
CA HIS A 244 -1.33 14.84 -1.06
C HIS A 244 -0.01 14.11 -1.29
N LEU A 245 0.85 14.00 -0.25
CA LEU A 245 2.10 13.24 -0.33
C LEU A 245 1.86 11.76 -0.71
N LYS A 246 0.88 11.09 -0.08
CA LYS A 246 0.53 9.69 -0.39
C LYS A 246 -0.04 9.53 -1.80
N ARG A 247 -0.93 10.44 -2.24
CA ARG A 247 -1.48 10.43 -3.61
C ARG A 247 -0.38 10.64 -4.64
N GLY A 248 0.54 11.57 -4.38
CA GLY A 248 1.70 11.80 -5.23
C GLY A 248 2.54 10.53 -5.43
N ALA A 249 2.87 9.82 -4.34
CA ALA A 249 3.61 8.55 -4.41
C ALA A 249 2.84 7.45 -5.18
N ALA A 250 1.53 7.35 -5.00
CA ALA A 250 0.70 6.39 -5.74
C ALA A 250 0.67 6.70 -7.25
N LEU A 251 0.59 7.96 -7.62
CA LEU A 251 0.64 8.43 -9.02
C LEU A 251 2.00 8.17 -9.66
N GLU A 252 3.10 8.34 -8.92
CA GLU A 252 4.43 7.99 -9.38
C GLU A 252 4.54 6.51 -9.71
N ASN A 253 4.07 5.63 -8.81
CA ASN A 253 4.04 4.19 -9.04
C ASN A 253 3.16 3.79 -10.25
N ALA A 254 2.12 4.56 -10.55
CA ALA A 254 1.28 4.39 -11.73
C ALA A 254 1.90 5.01 -13.02
N GLY A 255 3.10 5.60 -12.96
CA GLY A 255 3.77 6.25 -14.08
C GLY A 255 3.22 7.63 -14.45
N LYS A 256 2.28 8.18 -13.68
CA LYS A 256 1.63 9.46 -13.89
C LYS A 256 2.45 10.61 -13.29
N LEU A 257 3.65 10.85 -13.87
CA LEU A 257 4.65 11.72 -13.25
C LEU A 257 4.20 13.18 -13.09
N ALA A 258 3.51 13.75 -14.08
CA ALA A 258 3.05 15.15 -14.01
C ALA A 258 1.98 15.35 -12.92
N GLU A 259 1.05 14.39 -12.78
CA GLU A 259 0.04 14.40 -11.73
C GLU A 259 0.71 14.23 -10.34
N SER A 260 1.73 13.38 -10.25
CA SER A 260 2.51 13.18 -9.03
C SER A 260 3.23 14.46 -8.57
N VAL A 261 3.86 15.19 -9.52
CA VAL A 261 4.48 16.49 -9.23
C VAL A 261 3.45 17.46 -8.65
N ALA A 262 2.27 17.59 -9.28
CA ALA A 262 1.22 18.48 -8.81
C ALA A 262 0.75 18.15 -7.37
N GLU A 263 0.60 16.87 -7.04
CA GLU A 263 0.21 16.44 -5.71
C GLU A 263 1.30 16.77 -4.65
N HIS A 264 2.57 16.57 -4.97
CA HIS A 264 3.66 16.94 -4.05
C HIS A 264 3.82 18.47 -3.91
N GLU A 265 3.63 19.24 -5.00
CA GLU A 265 3.59 20.70 -4.93
C GLU A 265 2.43 21.18 -4.05
N ARG A 266 1.24 20.53 -4.18
CA ARG A 266 0.09 20.85 -3.31
C ARG A 266 0.36 20.52 -1.84
N ALA A 267 1.06 19.40 -1.56
CA ALA A 267 1.49 19.09 -0.20
C ALA A 267 2.38 20.19 0.39
N LEU A 268 3.26 20.81 -0.41
CA LEU A 268 4.16 21.88 0.01
C LEU A 268 3.47 23.26 0.12
N GLU A 269 2.39 23.50 -0.60
CA GLU A 269 1.55 24.70 -0.40
C GLU A 269 0.92 24.69 1.00
N ILE A 270 0.51 23.49 1.48
CA ILE A 270 -0.10 23.29 2.80
C ILE A 270 0.99 23.27 3.90
N ASN A 271 2.05 22.51 3.70
CA ASN A 271 3.17 22.38 4.64
C ASN A 271 4.52 22.51 3.93
N PRO A 272 5.09 23.73 3.87
CA PRO A 272 6.36 24.00 3.21
C PRO A 272 7.57 23.28 3.84
N TRP A 273 7.43 22.74 5.05
CA TRP A 273 8.48 22.05 5.78
C TRP A 273 8.46 20.52 5.59
N LEU A 274 7.60 20.01 4.71
CA LEU A 274 7.47 18.59 4.46
C LEU A 274 8.65 18.10 3.62
N VAL A 275 9.75 17.76 4.28
CA VAL A 275 11.03 17.40 3.63
C VAL A 275 10.86 16.25 2.63
N GLN A 276 9.98 15.27 2.91
CA GLN A 276 9.72 14.14 2.01
C GLN A 276 9.14 14.58 0.66
N ALA A 277 8.26 15.59 0.65
CA ALA A 277 7.73 16.13 -0.61
C ALA A 277 8.82 16.78 -1.46
N HIS A 278 9.74 17.53 -0.82
CA HIS A 278 10.91 18.07 -1.52
C HIS A 278 11.81 16.97 -2.08
N ILE A 279 12.09 15.91 -1.30
CA ILE A 279 12.91 14.77 -1.74
C ILE A 279 12.28 14.09 -2.97
N ASN A 280 10.98 13.83 -2.95
CA ASN A 280 10.28 13.23 -4.08
C ASN A 280 10.32 14.14 -5.32
N LEU A 281 10.15 15.45 -5.13
CA LEU A 281 10.21 16.43 -6.22
C LEU A 281 11.60 16.58 -6.85
N ILE A 282 12.69 16.32 -6.13
CA ILE A 282 14.03 16.26 -6.76
C ILE A 282 14.05 15.22 -7.87
N SER A 283 13.60 14.00 -7.57
CA SER A 283 13.55 12.89 -8.53
C SER A 283 12.53 13.13 -9.64
N LEU A 284 11.29 13.48 -9.28
CA LEU A 284 10.18 13.66 -10.22
C LEU A 284 10.43 14.81 -11.21
N CYS A 285 10.89 15.96 -10.73
CA CYS A 285 11.24 17.09 -11.58
C CYS A 285 12.42 16.76 -12.49
N GLY A 286 13.40 15.96 -12.02
CA GLY A 286 14.49 15.48 -12.88
C GLY A 286 13.98 14.60 -14.03
N ARG A 287 13.09 13.65 -13.71
CA ARG A 287 12.48 12.73 -14.72
C ARG A 287 11.52 13.41 -15.69
N THR A 288 11.00 14.58 -15.33
CA THR A 288 10.13 15.42 -16.17
C THR A 288 10.87 16.61 -16.78
N GLU A 289 12.22 16.59 -16.78
CA GLU A 289 13.10 17.60 -17.36
C GLU A 289 12.97 19.03 -16.77
N GLN A 290 12.35 19.14 -15.58
CA GLN A 290 12.20 20.39 -14.83
C GLN A 290 13.41 20.65 -13.91
N ASN A 291 14.60 20.64 -14.45
CA ASN A 291 15.87 20.62 -13.72
C ASN A 291 16.03 21.77 -12.71
N GLU A 292 15.62 22.99 -13.04
CA GLU A 292 15.69 24.15 -12.16
C GLU A 292 14.80 23.97 -10.92
N LYS A 293 13.60 23.40 -11.10
CA LYS A 293 12.72 23.09 -9.97
C LYS A 293 13.34 22.00 -9.09
N ALA A 294 13.92 20.96 -9.66
CA ALA A 294 14.59 19.90 -8.91
C ALA A 294 15.73 20.47 -8.02
N GLU A 295 16.56 21.36 -8.56
CA GLU A 295 17.61 22.02 -7.77
C GLU A 295 17.04 22.93 -6.66
N LYS A 296 15.93 23.62 -6.91
CA LYS A 296 15.24 24.42 -5.88
C LYS A 296 14.77 23.53 -4.72
N HIS A 297 14.17 22.39 -5.04
CA HIS A 297 13.71 21.43 -4.02
C HIS A 297 14.88 20.80 -3.27
N TYR A 298 15.98 20.49 -3.95
CA TYR A 298 17.21 20.05 -3.27
C TYR A 298 17.69 21.03 -2.22
N ARG A 299 17.81 22.33 -2.58
CA ARG A 299 18.22 23.38 -1.63
C ARG A 299 17.23 23.52 -0.47
N ALA A 300 15.92 23.45 -0.75
CA ALA A 300 14.89 23.50 0.27
C ALA A 300 14.99 22.31 1.24
N ALA A 301 15.16 21.09 0.72
CA ALA A 301 15.33 19.90 1.55
C ALA A 301 16.55 19.98 2.47
N LEU A 302 17.70 20.47 1.96
CA LEU A 302 18.91 20.70 2.76
C LEU A 302 18.71 21.73 3.89
N ASN A 303 17.95 22.79 3.63
CA ASN A 303 17.65 23.80 4.64
C ASN A 303 16.76 23.25 5.77
N ILE A 304 15.93 22.25 5.48
CA ILE A 304 15.03 21.62 6.46
C ILE A 304 15.78 20.57 7.28
N ASN A 305 16.48 19.65 6.59
CA ASN A 305 17.25 18.59 7.25
C ASN A 305 18.44 18.16 6.36
N PRO A 306 19.66 18.68 6.61
CA PRO A 306 20.84 18.38 5.80
C PRO A 306 21.39 16.95 5.99
N ASP A 307 20.97 16.24 7.05
CA ASP A 307 21.53 14.96 7.44
C ASP A 307 20.78 13.75 6.87
N LEU A 308 19.86 13.98 5.92
CA LEU A 308 19.14 12.91 5.24
C LEU A 308 19.90 12.43 3.99
N PRO A 309 20.38 11.19 3.95
CA PRO A 309 21.16 10.66 2.81
C PRO A 309 20.37 10.65 1.50
N GLU A 310 19.05 10.47 1.56
CA GLU A 310 18.14 10.44 0.39
C GLU A 310 18.18 11.75 -0.40
N ILE A 311 18.40 12.88 0.24
CA ILE A 311 18.50 14.18 -0.43
C ILE A 311 19.69 14.18 -1.39
N HIS A 312 20.84 13.75 -0.90
CA HIS A 312 22.08 13.69 -1.69
C HIS A 312 22.04 12.59 -2.74
N TYR A 313 21.40 11.45 -2.42
CA TYR A 313 21.20 10.37 -3.38
C TYR A 313 20.36 10.83 -4.57
N ASN A 314 19.16 11.40 -4.33
CA ASN A 314 18.27 11.85 -5.39
C ASN A 314 18.88 12.99 -6.21
N TYR A 315 19.63 13.87 -5.57
CA TYR A 315 20.38 14.92 -6.28
C TYR A 315 21.51 14.33 -7.14
N GLY A 316 22.22 13.32 -6.65
CA GLY A 316 23.21 12.59 -7.45
C GLY A 316 22.60 11.95 -8.69
N VAL A 317 21.42 11.33 -8.57
CA VAL A 317 20.67 10.76 -9.71
C VAL A 317 20.27 11.85 -10.71
N LEU A 318 19.76 12.99 -10.25
CA LEU A 318 19.46 14.15 -11.07
C LEU A 318 20.68 14.60 -11.88
N LEU A 319 21.84 14.75 -11.21
CA LEU A 319 23.08 15.19 -11.83
C LEU A 319 23.62 14.19 -12.88
N VAL A 320 23.42 12.88 -12.66
CA VAL A 320 23.73 11.86 -13.69
C VAL A 320 22.88 12.08 -14.92
N GLY A 321 21.57 12.35 -14.78
CA GLY A 321 20.69 12.66 -15.90
C GLY A 321 21.07 13.93 -16.67
N GLN A 322 21.75 14.87 -16.00
CA GLN A 322 22.30 16.11 -16.61
C GLN A 322 23.73 15.94 -17.13
N GLU A 323 24.30 14.75 -17.11
CA GLU A 323 25.71 14.48 -17.46
C GLU A 323 26.76 15.23 -16.61
N ARG A 324 26.37 15.80 -15.46
CA ARG A 324 27.24 16.45 -14.47
C ARG A 324 27.90 15.42 -13.57
N LEU A 325 28.64 14.50 -14.16
CA LEU A 325 29.12 13.25 -13.51
C LEU A 325 30.04 13.48 -12.30
N LYS A 326 30.89 14.54 -12.34
CA LYS A 326 31.77 14.87 -11.20
C LYS A 326 30.96 15.33 -9.97
N GLU A 327 29.97 16.15 -10.19
CA GLU A 327 29.11 16.63 -9.12
C GLU A 327 28.20 15.50 -8.58
N ALA A 328 27.72 14.61 -9.48
CA ALA A 328 26.99 13.40 -9.09
C ALA A 328 27.83 12.51 -8.15
N ALA A 329 29.10 12.30 -8.49
CA ALA A 329 30.02 11.54 -7.65
C ALA A 329 30.16 12.15 -6.24
N GLN A 330 30.29 13.49 -6.14
CA GLN A 330 30.33 14.19 -4.85
C GLN A 330 29.02 14.02 -4.06
N ALA A 331 27.88 14.08 -4.74
CA ALA A 331 26.58 13.89 -4.09
C ALA A 331 26.43 12.47 -3.54
N PHE A 332 26.81 11.43 -4.31
CA PHE A 332 26.79 10.05 -3.81
C PHE A 332 27.79 9.83 -2.67
N GLN A 333 28.97 10.43 -2.72
CA GLN A 333 29.91 10.39 -1.60
C GLN A 333 29.35 11.03 -0.33
N GLN A 334 28.63 12.14 -0.46
CA GLN A 334 27.97 12.76 0.69
C GLN A 334 26.85 11.89 1.24
N CYS A 335 26.03 11.25 0.37
CA CYS A 335 25.06 10.24 0.79
C CYS A 335 25.74 9.11 1.58
N LEU A 336 26.81 8.54 1.07
CA LEU A 336 27.56 7.44 1.70
C LEU A 336 28.31 7.85 2.99
N LYS A 337 28.61 9.13 3.17
CA LYS A 337 29.15 9.66 4.42
C LYS A 337 28.08 9.69 5.51
N LEU A 338 26.82 10.01 5.15
CA LEU A 338 25.69 10.04 6.06
C LEU A 338 25.14 8.62 6.34
N ASP A 339 25.03 7.80 5.31
CA ASP A 339 24.65 6.38 5.41
C ASP A 339 25.61 5.48 4.63
N PRO A 340 26.61 4.88 5.32
CA PRO A 340 27.57 3.96 4.71
C PRO A 340 26.96 2.63 4.20
N TYR A 341 25.68 2.38 4.48
CA TYR A 341 24.96 1.16 4.08
C TYR A 341 24.00 1.39 2.91
N TYR A 342 23.96 2.59 2.33
CA TYR A 342 23.06 2.93 1.23
C TYR A 342 23.44 2.21 -0.06
N ALA A 343 22.83 1.06 -0.33
CA ALA A 343 23.21 0.15 -1.41
C ALA A 343 23.13 0.80 -2.80
N GLU A 344 22.08 1.56 -3.07
CA GLU A 344 21.86 2.24 -4.35
C GLU A 344 22.90 3.34 -4.60
N ALA A 345 23.32 4.05 -3.55
CA ALA A 345 24.38 5.05 -3.66
C ALA A 345 25.75 4.40 -3.94
N HIS A 346 26.06 3.26 -3.29
CA HIS A 346 27.25 2.48 -3.61
C HIS A 346 27.26 2.02 -5.06
N HIS A 347 26.13 1.49 -5.58
CA HIS A 347 26.03 1.05 -6.97
C HIS A 347 26.23 2.21 -7.95
N ASN A 348 25.51 3.33 -7.75
CA ASN A 348 25.59 4.46 -8.68
C ASN A 348 26.97 5.13 -8.65
N PHE A 349 27.56 5.27 -7.48
CA PHE A 349 28.93 5.77 -7.35
C PHE A 349 29.92 4.83 -8.05
N ALA A 350 29.81 3.51 -7.85
CA ALA A 350 30.62 2.53 -8.55
C ALA A 350 30.52 2.65 -10.07
N THR A 351 29.31 2.88 -10.58
CA THR A 351 29.11 3.05 -12.04
C THR A 351 29.84 4.29 -12.59
N LEU A 352 29.93 5.38 -11.81
CA LEU A 352 30.67 6.58 -12.22
C LEU A 352 32.19 6.32 -12.23
N ILE A 353 32.72 5.73 -11.18
CA ILE A 353 34.17 5.46 -11.11
C ILE A 353 34.61 4.32 -12.03
N GLU A 354 33.72 3.39 -12.40
CA GLU A 354 33.97 2.40 -13.46
C GLU A 354 34.22 3.11 -14.81
N ARG A 355 33.42 4.15 -15.14
CA ARG A 355 33.64 4.97 -16.34
C ARG A 355 34.96 5.72 -16.36
N GLU A 356 35.51 6.03 -15.19
CA GLU A 356 36.86 6.62 -15.03
C GLU A 356 37.98 5.58 -15.13
N GLY A 357 37.66 4.28 -15.32
CA GLY A 357 38.62 3.19 -15.39
C GLY A 357 39.14 2.70 -14.04
N ARG A 358 38.60 3.17 -12.92
CA ARG A 358 38.97 2.79 -11.54
C ARG A 358 38.29 1.48 -11.14
N LEU A 359 38.59 0.40 -11.85
CA LEU A 359 37.84 -0.86 -11.80
C LEU A 359 37.88 -1.53 -10.42
N ASP A 360 39.05 -1.54 -9.73
CA ASP A 360 39.14 -2.16 -8.42
C ASP A 360 38.31 -1.45 -7.35
N GLU A 361 38.30 -0.15 -7.40
CA GLU A 361 37.49 0.67 -6.49
C GLU A 361 35.99 0.52 -6.80
N ALA A 362 35.61 0.50 -8.08
CA ALA A 362 34.25 0.22 -8.49
C ALA A 362 33.78 -1.16 -7.99
N ALA A 363 34.63 -2.19 -8.16
CA ALA A 363 34.33 -3.53 -7.64
C ALA A 363 34.14 -3.56 -6.12
N ALA A 364 34.92 -2.78 -5.36
CA ALA A 364 34.73 -2.67 -3.91
C ALA A 364 33.36 -2.06 -3.54
N HIS A 365 32.94 -1.01 -4.24
CA HIS A 365 31.64 -0.38 -4.03
C HIS A 365 30.47 -1.28 -4.49
N TYR A 366 30.61 -2.03 -5.60
CA TYR A 366 29.58 -3.02 -5.99
C TYR A 366 29.45 -4.14 -4.93
N ARG A 367 30.56 -4.60 -4.32
CA ARG A 367 30.51 -5.58 -3.22
C ARG A 367 29.75 -5.01 -2.01
N LYS A 368 29.99 -3.75 -1.64
CA LYS A 368 29.23 -3.10 -0.56
C LYS A 368 27.75 -2.97 -0.89
N ALA A 369 27.41 -2.63 -2.15
CA ALA A 369 26.01 -2.60 -2.59
C ALA A 369 25.35 -3.98 -2.44
N ILE A 370 26.05 -5.07 -2.78
CA ILE A 370 25.59 -6.46 -2.64
C ILE A 370 25.49 -6.88 -1.16
N GLU A 371 26.46 -6.51 -0.33
CA GLU A 371 26.44 -6.78 1.10
C GLU A 371 25.22 -6.20 1.77
N ASN A 372 24.89 -4.94 1.44
CA ASN A 372 23.75 -4.22 2.01
C ASN A 372 22.40 -4.60 1.39
N LYS A 373 22.42 -5.06 0.12
CA LYS A 373 21.22 -5.51 -0.61
C LYS A 373 21.56 -6.76 -1.44
N PRO A 374 21.51 -7.97 -0.84
CA PRO A 374 21.96 -9.21 -1.50
C PRO A 374 21.24 -9.56 -2.81
N GLY A 375 20.01 -9.06 -3.00
CA GLY A 375 19.25 -9.23 -4.25
C GLY A 375 19.49 -8.13 -5.30
N TYR A 376 20.53 -7.30 -5.17
CA TYR A 376 20.75 -6.18 -6.10
C TYR A 376 21.38 -6.65 -7.42
N ARG A 377 20.55 -7.15 -8.33
CA ARG A 377 20.95 -7.79 -9.59
C ARG A 377 21.92 -6.96 -10.44
N LEU A 378 21.69 -5.65 -10.55
CA LEU A 378 22.58 -4.76 -11.31
C LEU A 378 23.98 -4.67 -10.70
N ALA A 379 24.09 -4.64 -9.37
CA ALA A 379 25.39 -4.65 -8.71
C ALA A 379 26.14 -5.97 -8.94
N HIS A 380 25.45 -7.11 -8.88
CA HIS A 380 26.00 -8.42 -9.26
C HIS A 380 26.46 -8.45 -10.71
N PHE A 381 25.65 -7.90 -11.63
CA PHE A 381 25.99 -7.86 -13.05
C PHE A 381 27.25 -7.03 -13.33
N HIS A 382 27.35 -5.83 -12.79
CA HIS A 382 28.50 -4.96 -12.99
C HIS A 382 29.77 -5.56 -12.32
N LEU A 383 29.65 -6.10 -11.12
CA LEU A 383 30.76 -6.81 -10.48
C LEU A 383 31.23 -8.00 -11.31
N GLY A 384 30.31 -8.81 -11.84
CA GLY A 384 30.60 -9.92 -12.74
C GLY A 384 31.40 -9.48 -13.97
N ARG A 385 31.00 -8.37 -14.61
CA ARG A 385 31.74 -7.79 -15.75
C ARG A 385 33.17 -7.38 -15.41
N ILE A 386 33.37 -6.74 -14.26
CA ILE A 386 34.72 -6.37 -13.81
C ILE A 386 35.55 -7.65 -13.56
N LEU A 387 34.97 -8.65 -12.92
CA LEU A 387 35.66 -9.93 -12.66
C LEU A 387 36.05 -10.67 -13.95
N VAL A 388 35.20 -10.62 -15.00
CA VAL A 388 35.55 -11.14 -16.34
C VAL A 388 36.77 -10.43 -16.92
N ASN A 389 36.81 -9.08 -16.79
CA ASN A 389 37.96 -8.30 -17.25
C ASN A 389 39.24 -8.60 -16.47
N GLN A 390 39.14 -9.00 -15.22
CA GLN A 390 40.23 -9.42 -14.36
C GLN A 390 40.62 -10.92 -14.52
N ASP A 391 39.97 -11.63 -15.46
CA ASP A 391 40.11 -13.06 -15.71
C ASP A 391 39.73 -13.97 -14.49
N LYS A 392 38.94 -13.45 -13.56
CA LYS A 392 38.40 -14.16 -12.41
C LYS A 392 37.08 -14.83 -12.77
N LEU A 393 37.10 -15.73 -13.74
CA LEU A 393 35.92 -16.31 -14.37
C LEU A 393 35.03 -17.10 -13.40
N PRO A 394 35.54 -17.92 -12.45
CA PRO A 394 34.68 -18.62 -11.50
C PRO A 394 33.87 -17.66 -10.61
N GLU A 395 34.48 -16.59 -10.10
CA GLU A 395 33.81 -15.57 -9.29
C GLU A 395 32.78 -14.80 -10.14
N ALA A 396 33.09 -14.48 -11.39
CA ALA A 396 32.17 -13.81 -12.31
C ALA A 396 30.93 -14.65 -12.56
N ILE A 397 31.08 -15.94 -12.78
CA ILE A 397 29.98 -16.90 -12.99
C ILE A 397 29.06 -16.89 -11.76
N GLU A 398 29.61 -16.94 -10.54
CA GLU A 398 28.81 -16.87 -9.31
C GLU A 398 27.99 -15.60 -9.24
N GLN A 399 28.58 -14.45 -9.57
CA GLN A 399 27.85 -13.18 -9.55
C GLN A 399 26.73 -13.15 -10.60
N PHE A 400 26.99 -13.58 -11.82
CA PHE A 400 25.99 -13.61 -12.88
C PHE A 400 24.84 -14.59 -12.59
N GLN A 401 25.09 -15.74 -11.96
CA GLN A 401 24.03 -16.66 -11.56
C GLN A 401 22.99 -16.00 -10.65
N LYS A 402 23.41 -15.10 -9.75
CA LYS A 402 22.51 -14.35 -8.84
C LYS A 402 21.65 -13.32 -9.57
N THR A 403 21.93 -13.03 -10.85
CA THR A 403 21.13 -12.07 -11.63
C THR A 403 19.93 -12.69 -12.34
N LEU A 404 19.81 -14.02 -12.41
CA LEU A 404 18.80 -14.70 -13.21
C LEU A 404 17.42 -14.73 -12.56
N THR A 405 17.32 -14.40 -11.28
CA THR A 405 16.05 -14.40 -10.54
C THR A 405 15.83 -13.07 -9.82
N PRO A 406 14.60 -12.53 -9.83
CA PRO A 406 13.42 -12.99 -10.59
C PRO A 406 13.61 -12.81 -12.11
N GLU A 407 12.83 -13.56 -12.91
CA GLU A 407 12.89 -13.45 -14.37
C GLU A 407 12.09 -12.21 -14.84
N ASP A 408 12.75 -11.36 -15.64
CA ASP A 408 12.20 -10.13 -16.20
C ASP A 408 12.88 -9.74 -17.53
N GLU A 409 12.57 -8.55 -18.03
CA GLU A 409 13.15 -8.00 -19.27
C GLU A 409 14.70 -7.87 -19.24
N GLN A 410 15.35 -7.84 -18.08
CA GLN A 410 16.82 -7.78 -17.98
C GLN A 410 17.46 -9.17 -18.03
N THR A 411 16.70 -10.21 -17.73
CA THR A 411 17.21 -11.60 -17.65
C THR A 411 17.89 -12.07 -18.93
N PRO A 412 17.43 -11.74 -20.16
CA PRO A 412 18.14 -12.14 -21.38
C PRO A 412 19.59 -11.61 -21.46
N LEU A 413 19.80 -10.35 -21.08
CA LEU A 413 21.12 -9.74 -21.06
C LEU A 413 22.03 -10.43 -20.02
N PHE A 414 21.50 -10.71 -18.85
CA PHE A 414 22.24 -11.37 -17.77
C PHE A 414 22.62 -12.82 -18.14
N ALA A 415 21.67 -13.56 -18.71
CA ALA A 415 21.90 -14.92 -19.19
C ALA A 415 22.92 -14.96 -20.36
N TYR A 416 22.89 -13.98 -21.23
CA TYR A 416 23.89 -13.81 -22.30
C TYR A 416 25.29 -13.62 -21.70
N ALA A 417 25.45 -12.71 -20.74
CA ALA A 417 26.73 -12.46 -20.09
C ALA A 417 27.27 -13.70 -19.38
N LEU A 418 26.39 -14.42 -18.66
CA LEU A 418 26.76 -15.69 -18.01
C LEU A 418 27.18 -16.75 -19.04
N GLY A 419 26.43 -16.92 -20.13
CA GLY A 419 26.74 -17.87 -21.19
C GLY A 419 28.08 -17.59 -21.86
N ALA A 420 28.33 -16.31 -22.20
CA ALA A 420 29.62 -15.89 -22.75
C ALA A 420 30.81 -16.15 -21.76
N THR A 421 30.55 -15.96 -20.47
CA THR A 421 31.55 -16.21 -19.44
C THR A 421 31.84 -17.70 -19.29
N TYR A 422 30.83 -18.60 -19.36
CA TYR A 422 31.03 -20.03 -19.39
C TYR A 422 31.88 -20.49 -20.59
N ILE A 423 31.63 -19.94 -21.78
CA ILE A 423 32.42 -20.24 -22.98
C ILE A 423 33.89 -19.85 -22.77
N ARG A 424 34.14 -18.65 -22.24
CA ARG A 424 35.48 -18.17 -21.91
C ARG A 424 36.16 -19.02 -20.85
N ALA A 425 35.42 -19.59 -19.92
CA ALA A 425 35.91 -20.50 -18.89
C ALA A 425 36.12 -21.93 -19.39
N GLY A 426 35.90 -22.23 -20.67
CA GLY A 426 36.06 -23.55 -21.28
C GLY A 426 34.82 -24.46 -21.17
N GLU A 427 33.74 -24.00 -20.51
CA GLU A 427 32.50 -24.75 -20.36
C GLU A 427 31.55 -24.46 -21.54
N ARG A 428 32.01 -24.74 -22.75
CA ARG A 428 31.39 -24.36 -24.04
C ARG A 428 29.92 -24.80 -24.15
N GLU A 429 29.62 -26.05 -23.82
CA GLU A 429 28.25 -26.59 -23.96
C GLU A 429 27.24 -25.87 -23.08
N LYS A 430 27.59 -25.63 -21.80
CA LYS A 430 26.75 -24.84 -20.87
C LYS A 430 26.53 -23.41 -21.39
N GLY A 431 27.61 -22.80 -21.89
CA GLY A 431 27.55 -21.47 -22.44
C GLY A 431 26.58 -21.38 -23.63
N ILE A 432 26.72 -22.28 -24.62
CA ILE A 432 25.83 -22.34 -25.79
C ILE A 432 24.37 -22.57 -25.37
N GLN A 433 24.11 -23.43 -24.41
CA GLN A 433 22.77 -23.67 -23.90
C GLN A 433 22.16 -22.41 -23.31
N LEU A 434 22.92 -21.65 -22.50
CA LEU A 434 22.48 -20.38 -21.93
C LEU A 434 22.25 -19.29 -22.98
N LEU A 435 23.13 -19.20 -23.99
CA LEU A 435 22.96 -18.28 -25.12
C LEU A 435 21.66 -18.57 -25.88
N ARG A 436 21.32 -19.83 -26.12
CA ARG A 436 20.07 -20.23 -26.78
C ARG A 436 18.85 -19.86 -25.92
N GLN A 437 18.92 -20.04 -24.60
CA GLN A 437 17.87 -19.59 -23.68
C GLN A 437 17.72 -18.07 -23.68
N ALA A 438 18.84 -17.33 -23.59
CA ALA A 438 18.87 -15.88 -23.67
C ALA A 438 18.27 -15.35 -24.97
N LEU A 439 18.60 -16.00 -26.11
CA LEU A 439 18.05 -15.65 -27.42
C LEU A 439 16.52 -15.82 -27.46
N LYS A 440 16.04 -16.97 -26.95
CA LYS A 440 14.59 -17.23 -26.88
C LYS A 440 13.89 -16.14 -26.08
N ARG A 441 14.39 -15.82 -24.89
CA ARG A 441 13.80 -14.79 -24.02
C ARG A 441 13.91 -13.38 -24.61
N ALA A 442 15.06 -13.02 -25.22
CA ALA A 442 15.21 -11.74 -25.90
C ALA A 442 14.17 -11.54 -27.00
N LYS A 443 13.82 -12.61 -27.75
CA LYS A 443 12.74 -12.57 -28.75
C LYS A 443 11.36 -12.43 -28.10
N GLU A 444 11.08 -13.14 -27.02
CA GLU A 444 9.82 -13.06 -26.27
C GLU A 444 9.59 -11.64 -25.71
N PHE A 445 10.64 -10.99 -25.24
CA PHE A 445 10.59 -9.60 -24.76
C PHE A 445 10.77 -8.52 -25.86
N GLY A 446 10.83 -8.91 -27.15
CA GLY A 446 10.95 -7.97 -28.25
C GLY A 446 12.30 -7.25 -28.37
N GLN A 447 13.37 -7.76 -27.75
CA GLN A 447 14.71 -7.17 -27.71
C GLN A 447 15.52 -7.51 -28.99
N ALA A 448 15.12 -6.96 -30.11
CA ALA A 448 15.64 -7.31 -31.44
C ALA A 448 17.16 -7.14 -31.57
N GLN A 449 17.75 -6.10 -31.00
CA GLN A 449 19.21 -5.83 -31.09
C GLN A 449 20.00 -6.87 -30.27
N LEU A 450 19.56 -7.20 -29.07
CA LEU A 450 20.18 -8.22 -28.24
C LEU A 450 20.06 -9.60 -28.91
N ALA A 451 18.86 -9.94 -29.40
CA ALA A 451 18.64 -11.20 -30.12
C ALA A 451 19.58 -11.37 -31.32
N ALA A 452 19.70 -10.33 -32.15
CA ALA A 452 20.60 -10.36 -33.31
C ALA A 452 22.09 -10.47 -32.91
N GLY A 453 22.50 -9.88 -31.78
CA GLY A 453 23.83 -10.06 -31.20
C GLY A 453 24.10 -11.51 -30.82
N ILE A 454 23.19 -12.10 -30.03
CA ILE A 454 23.31 -13.48 -29.57
C ILE A 454 23.30 -14.47 -30.75
N GLU A 455 22.47 -14.26 -31.78
CA GLU A 455 22.45 -15.10 -32.98
C GLU A 455 23.79 -15.12 -33.71
N ARG A 456 24.43 -13.96 -33.89
CA ARG A 456 25.75 -13.86 -34.55
C ARG A 456 26.80 -14.63 -33.74
N ASP A 457 26.80 -14.51 -32.44
CA ASP A 457 27.76 -15.21 -31.60
C ASP A 457 27.55 -16.73 -31.64
N LEU A 458 26.31 -17.20 -31.60
CA LEU A 458 25.98 -18.63 -31.75
C LEU A 458 26.45 -19.19 -33.10
N GLN A 459 26.17 -18.46 -34.22
CA GLN A 459 26.64 -18.86 -35.57
C GLN A 459 28.17 -18.92 -35.66
N THR A 460 28.86 -18.01 -34.99
CA THR A 460 30.35 -18.03 -34.95
C THR A 460 30.87 -19.24 -34.17
N LEU A 461 30.24 -19.54 -33.06
CA LEU A 461 30.61 -20.70 -32.24
C LEU A 461 30.34 -22.03 -32.95
N GLU A 462 29.24 -22.15 -33.71
CA GLU A 462 28.87 -23.36 -34.47
C GLU A 462 29.81 -23.62 -35.65
N LYS A 463 30.41 -22.58 -36.26
CA LYS A 463 31.41 -22.71 -37.34
C LYS A 463 32.82 -23.15 -36.85
N GLN A 464 33.08 -22.99 -35.55
CA GLN A 464 34.35 -23.36 -34.91
C GLN A 464 34.32 -24.77 -34.28
N SER A 465 33.22 -25.50 -34.46
CA SER A 465 33.04 -26.91 -34.08
C SER A 465 33.37 -27.80 -35.26
#